data_19aebc16bf9fe7df977f1a464abfe8e4
#
_entry.id   19aebc16bf9fe7df977f1a464abfe8e4
#
_cell.length_a   1.000
_cell.length_b   1.000
_cell.length_c   1.000
_cell.angle_alpha   90.00
_cell.angle_beta   90.00
_cell.angle_gamma   90.00
#
_symmetry.space_group_name_H-M   'P 1'
#
loop_
_entity.id
_entity.type
_entity.pdbx_description
1 polymer ?
#
loop_
_entity_poly.entity_id
_entity_poly.type
_entity_poly.pdbx_seq_one_letter_code
_entity_poly.pdbx_strand_id
1 'polypeptide(L)'
;MRRSLLICVLMMTLSLSAGGGGGGGREAEELALTIRGEYLAMMSCAAQAVVTADYGQRVYRYELSAAVNGEEALLTLTAPETVAGLTARIEEDEGWLEYDGAILETGELAPGGLTPMGAIPALLETARSGYLDTCVLEELGEVQALRVVSRDPEEKQGSGTETTLWFDAATHALVRGEISQDGVCVLQCEFSQFTKE
;
A
#
# COMPACT_ATOMS: atom_id res chain seq x y z
N MET A 1 38.84 -68.45 4.01
CA MET A 1 39.06 -66.98 3.92
C MET A 1 38.37 -66.42 2.69
N ARG A 2 37.16 -65.87 2.84
CA ARG A 2 36.41 -65.29 1.75
C ARG A 2 35.95 -63.91 2.28
N ARG A 3 36.53 -62.82 1.72
CA ARG A 3 36.14 -61.45 1.99
C ARG A 3 34.93 -61.13 1.11
N SER A 4 33.78 -60.94 1.72
CA SER A 4 32.59 -60.40 1.05
C SER A 4 32.66 -58.88 1.06
N LEU A 5 32.75 -58.30 -0.13
CA LEU A 5 32.67 -56.86 -0.38
C LEU A 5 31.19 -56.48 -0.43
N LEU A 6 30.68 -55.76 0.55
CA LEU A 6 29.37 -55.17 0.54
C LEU A 6 29.47 -53.80 -0.18
N ILE A 7 28.94 -53.73 -1.40
CA ILE A 7 28.79 -52.50 -2.16
C ILE A 7 27.48 -51.85 -1.71
N CYS A 8 27.57 -50.80 -0.90
CA CYS A 8 26.43 -49.89 -0.64
C CYS A 8 26.22 -49.01 -1.85
N VAL A 9 25.18 -49.33 -2.65
CA VAL A 9 24.66 -48.42 -3.67
C VAL A 9 23.84 -47.35 -2.99
N LEU A 10 24.41 -46.14 -2.83
CA LEU A 10 23.71 -44.94 -2.36
C LEU A 10 22.85 -44.43 -3.52
N MET A 11 21.55 -44.76 -3.51
CA MET A 11 20.59 -44.12 -4.40
C MET A 11 20.38 -42.66 -3.96
N MET A 12 21.03 -41.75 -4.67
CA MET A 12 20.77 -40.33 -4.58
C MET A 12 19.49 -40.07 -5.38
N THR A 13 18.35 -39.96 -4.67
CA THR A 13 17.12 -39.47 -5.26
C THR A 13 17.27 -37.93 -5.45
N LEU A 14 17.58 -37.51 -6.68
CA LEU A 14 17.37 -36.12 -7.08
C LEU A 14 15.86 -35.85 -7.06
N SER A 15 15.38 -35.21 -6.01
CA SER A 15 14.09 -34.50 -6.06
C SER A 15 14.25 -33.26 -6.94
N LEU A 16 13.83 -33.39 -8.22
CA LEU A 16 13.53 -32.24 -9.05
C LEU A 16 12.33 -31.54 -8.41
N SER A 17 12.56 -30.51 -7.61
CA SER A 17 11.56 -29.50 -7.35
C SER A 17 11.35 -28.75 -8.67
N ALA A 18 10.32 -29.14 -9.41
CA ALA A 18 9.79 -28.36 -10.52
C ALA A 18 9.32 -27.03 -9.94
N GLY A 19 10.11 -25.98 -10.16
CA GLY A 19 9.73 -24.61 -9.88
C GLY A 19 8.53 -24.24 -10.77
N GLY A 20 7.33 -24.32 -10.21
CA GLY A 20 6.11 -23.78 -10.81
C GLY A 20 6.10 -22.26 -10.71
N GLY A 21 7.03 -21.57 -11.36
CA GLY A 21 7.19 -20.11 -11.29
C GLY A 21 6.49 -19.31 -12.39
N GLY A 22 5.64 -19.92 -13.22
CA GLY A 22 5.03 -19.22 -14.36
C GLY A 22 3.55 -18.87 -14.23
N GLY A 23 2.82 -19.47 -13.29
CA GLY A 23 1.36 -19.27 -13.16
C GLY A 23 0.98 -18.12 -12.21
N GLY A 24 1.63 -18.02 -11.06
CA GLY A 24 1.25 -17.07 -10.02
C GLY A 24 1.55 -15.61 -10.35
N GLY A 25 2.60 -15.35 -11.11
CA GLY A 25 2.92 -13.98 -11.53
C GLY A 25 1.88 -13.41 -12.50
N ARG A 26 1.46 -14.20 -13.48
CA ARG A 26 0.44 -13.79 -14.44
C ARG A 26 -0.92 -13.56 -13.80
N GLU A 27 -1.32 -14.41 -12.86
CA GLU A 27 -2.55 -14.26 -12.10
C GLU A 27 -2.54 -12.97 -11.27
N ALA A 28 -1.43 -12.68 -10.60
CA ALA A 28 -1.26 -11.45 -9.84
C ALA A 28 -1.32 -10.19 -10.75
N GLU A 29 -0.72 -10.22 -11.93
CA GLU A 29 -0.76 -9.14 -12.90
C GLU A 29 -2.18 -8.92 -13.45
N GLU A 30 -2.90 -9.99 -13.81
CA GLU A 30 -4.28 -9.93 -14.29
C GLU A 30 -5.20 -9.35 -13.20
N LEU A 31 -5.03 -9.76 -11.94
CA LEU A 31 -5.77 -9.23 -10.81
C LEU A 31 -5.42 -7.74 -10.56
N ALA A 32 -4.15 -7.35 -10.64
CA ALA A 32 -3.72 -5.97 -10.50
C ALA A 32 -4.38 -5.04 -11.54
N LEU A 33 -4.47 -5.49 -12.78
CA LEU A 33 -5.15 -4.73 -13.84
C LEU A 33 -6.66 -4.63 -13.61
N THR A 34 -7.28 -5.68 -13.09
CA THR A 34 -8.70 -5.69 -12.72
C THR A 34 -8.98 -4.67 -11.61
N ILE A 35 -8.21 -4.73 -10.53
CA ILE A 35 -8.33 -3.81 -9.39
C ILE A 35 -8.08 -2.37 -9.85
N ARG A 36 -7.06 -2.12 -10.65
CA ARG A 36 -6.81 -0.79 -11.22
C ARG A 36 -8.02 -0.25 -11.99
N GLY A 37 -8.65 -1.07 -12.81
CA GLY A 37 -9.86 -0.69 -13.54
C GLY A 37 -10.99 -0.26 -12.61
N GLU A 38 -11.17 -0.94 -11.47
CA GLU A 38 -12.16 -0.60 -10.47
C GLU A 38 -11.82 0.73 -9.76
N TYR A 39 -10.54 0.95 -9.39
CA TYR A 39 -10.11 2.20 -8.74
C TYR A 39 -10.14 3.40 -9.69
N LEU A 40 -9.93 3.20 -10.98
CA LEU A 40 -10.14 4.24 -11.99
C LEU A 40 -11.62 4.60 -12.17
N ALA A 41 -12.51 3.63 -12.07
CA ALA A 41 -13.95 3.84 -12.19
C ALA A 41 -14.62 4.30 -10.89
N MET A 42 -13.90 4.22 -9.77
CA MET A 42 -14.41 4.54 -8.43
C MET A 42 -14.75 6.03 -8.32
N MET A 43 -16.02 6.32 -8.01
CA MET A 43 -16.54 7.67 -7.79
C MET A 43 -16.34 8.14 -6.36
N SER A 44 -16.44 7.21 -5.39
CA SER A 44 -16.28 7.51 -3.98
C SER A 44 -15.66 6.34 -3.21
N CYS A 45 -14.98 6.67 -2.11
CA CYS A 45 -14.59 5.66 -1.12
C CYS A 45 -14.60 6.25 0.29
N ALA A 46 -14.76 5.36 1.26
CA ALA A 46 -14.61 5.69 2.67
C ALA A 46 -13.84 4.59 3.39
N ALA A 47 -13.04 4.98 4.39
CA ALA A 47 -12.27 4.06 5.21
C ALA A 47 -11.97 4.63 6.60
N GLN A 48 -11.69 3.74 7.54
CA GLN A 48 -10.92 4.07 8.74
C GLN A 48 -9.48 3.68 8.48
N ALA A 49 -8.53 4.51 8.90
CA ALA A 49 -7.12 4.22 8.70
C ALA A 49 -6.29 4.53 9.95
N VAL A 50 -5.24 3.73 10.12
CA VAL A 50 -4.16 4.01 11.05
C VAL A 50 -2.94 4.38 10.22
N VAL A 51 -2.46 5.59 10.39
CA VAL A 51 -1.28 6.11 9.70
C VAL A 51 -0.12 6.18 10.67
N THR A 52 0.96 5.46 10.36
CA THR A 52 2.24 5.55 11.06
C THR A 52 3.23 6.30 10.18
N ALA A 53 3.78 7.38 10.71
CA ALA A 53 4.81 8.18 10.04
C ALA A 53 6.12 8.05 10.80
N ASP A 54 7.15 7.49 10.15
CA ASP A 54 8.49 7.33 10.68
C ASP A 54 9.46 8.30 9.97
N TYR A 55 9.85 9.34 10.68
CA TYR A 55 10.85 10.31 10.20
C TYR A 55 12.24 10.06 10.81
N GLY A 56 12.53 8.82 11.20
CA GLY A 56 13.81 8.37 11.75
C GLY A 56 13.99 8.71 13.22
N GLN A 57 13.95 9.98 13.60
CA GLN A 57 14.10 10.41 15.01
C GLN A 57 12.77 10.40 15.78
N ARG A 58 11.67 10.41 15.10
CA ARG A 58 10.31 10.43 15.68
C ARG A 58 9.36 9.60 14.84
N VAL A 59 8.58 8.78 15.53
CA VAL A 59 7.47 8.03 14.96
C VAL A 59 6.18 8.60 15.49
N TYR A 60 5.26 8.88 14.59
CA TYR A 60 3.92 9.37 14.90
C TYR A 60 2.90 8.33 14.46
N ARG A 61 1.84 8.19 15.22
CA ARG A 61 0.72 7.32 14.89
C ARG A 61 -0.58 8.09 15.03
N TYR A 62 -1.37 8.06 13.98
CA TYR A 62 -2.66 8.73 13.90
C TYR A 62 -3.74 7.73 13.51
N GLU A 63 -4.93 7.90 14.07
CA GLU A 63 -6.13 7.25 13.57
C GLU A 63 -6.98 8.32 12.89
N LEU A 64 -7.56 7.98 11.74
CA LEU A 64 -8.37 8.92 10.99
C LEU A 64 -9.49 8.23 10.22
N SER A 65 -10.54 8.98 9.94
CA SER A 65 -11.53 8.66 8.94
C SER A 65 -11.20 9.37 7.63
N ALA A 66 -11.32 8.65 6.52
CA ALA A 66 -11.14 9.17 5.19
C ALA A 66 -12.45 9.03 4.40
N ALA A 67 -12.83 10.07 3.69
CA ALA A 67 -13.90 10.05 2.70
C ALA A 67 -13.39 10.76 1.45
N VAL A 68 -13.47 10.08 0.29
CA VAL A 68 -13.07 10.63 -1.01
C VAL A 68 -14.28 10.59 -1.92
N ASN A 69 -14.55 11.69 -2.61
CA ASN A 69 -15.66 11.83 -3.53
C ASN A 69 -15.19 12.63 -4.76
N GLY A 70 -15.02 11.93 -5.87
CA GLY A 70 -14.38 12.52 -7.05
C GLY A 70 -12.93 12.91 -6.76
N GLU A 71 -12.63 14.21 -6.86
CA GLU A 71 -11.32 14.80 -6.62
C GLU A 71 -11.17 15.38 -5.20
N GLU A 72 -12.26 15.41 -4.42
CA GLU A 72 -12.24 15.89 -3.04
C GLU A 72 -11.93 14.76 -2.06
N ALA A 73 -10.94 14.94 -1.18
CA ALA A 73 -10.66 14.09 -0.05
C ALA A 73 -10.87 14.84 1.27
N LEU A 74 -11.64 14.25 2.17
CA LEU A 74 -11.88 14.73 3.52
C LEU A 74 -11.28 13.72 4.50
N LEU A 75 -10.32 14.16 5.31
CA LEU A 75 -9.55 13.34 6.25
C LEU A 75 -9.69 13.96 7.64
N THR A 76 -10.29 13.24 8.58
CA THR A 76 -10.47 13.72 9.95
C THR A 76 -9.71 12.86 10.94
N LEU A 77 -8.79 13.44 11.70
CA LEU A 77 -8.07 12.76 12.77
C LEU A 77 -9.03 12.41 13.91
N THR A 78 -9.01 11.15 14.33
CA THR A 78 -9.79 10.63 15.46
C THR A 78 -8.92 10.33 16.67
N ALA A 79 -7.62 10.09 16.47
CA ALA A 79 -6.61 9.91 17.52
C ALA A 79 -5.23 10.40 17.05
N PRO A 80 -4.34 10.82 17.95
CA PRO A 80 -4.53 10.94 19.41
C PRO A 80 -5.45 12.12 19.79
N GLU A 81 -5.96 12.10 21.03
CA GLU A 81 -6.91 13.12 21.54
C GLU A 81 -6.42 14.57 21.36
N THR A 82 -5.11 14.79 21.43
CA THR A 82 -4.48 16.11 21.27
C THR A 82 -4.69 16.77 19.91
N VAL A 83 -5.01 16.00 18.89
CA VAL A 83 -5.24 16.46 17.51
C VAL A 83 -6.55 15.93 16.92
N ALA A 84 -7.33 15.21 17.74
CA ALA A 84 -8.64 14.71 17.30
C ALA A 84 -9.56 15.87 16.90
N GLY A 85 -10.27 15.69 15.77
CA GLY A 85 -11.09 16.73 15.16
C GLY A 85 -10.36 17.62 14.16
N LEU A 86 -9.02 17.52 14.04
CA LEU A 86 -8.32 18.16 12.93
C LEU A 86 -8.77 17.50 11.63
N THR A 87 -9.29 18.30 10.72
CA THR A 87 -9.78 17.86 9.41
C THR A 87 -8.92 18.47 8.31
N ALA A 88 -8.44 17.65 7.39
CA ALA A 88 -7.86 18.10 6.14
C ALA A 88 -8.88 17.92 5.03
N ARG A 89 -9.08 18.96 4.25
CA ARG A 89 -9.79 18.93 2.98
C ARG A 89 -8.76 19.12 1.88
N ILE A 90 -8.77 18.25 0.91
CA ILE A 90 -7.87 18.30 -0.25
C ILE A 90 -8.75 18.27 -1.48
N GLU A 91 -8.57 19.22 -2.36
CA GLU A 91 -9.29 19.34 -3.62
C GLU A 91 -8.27 19.72 -4.70
N GLU A 92 -8.06 18.83 -5.66
CA GLU A 92 -6.96 18.95 -6.63
C GLU A 92 -5.60 19.15 -5.91
N ASP A 93 -4.92 20.29 -6.19
CA ASP A 93 -3.63 20.64 -5.61
C ASP A 93 -3.75 21.63 -4.42
N GLU A 94 -4.97 21.90 -3.95
CA GLU A 94 -5.23 22.80 -2.84
C GLU A 94 -5.62 22.02 -1.59
N GLY A 95 -5.16 22.51 -0.45
CA GLY A 95 -5.42 21.88 0.84
C GLY A 95 -5.81 22.91 1.90
N TRP A 96 -6.74 22.53 2.74
CA TRP A 96 -7.17 23.28 3.91
C TRP A 96 -7.13 22.40 5.13
N LEU A 97 -6.68 22.97 6.24
CA LEU A 97 -6.79 22.35 7.56
C LEU A 97 -7.82 23.11 8.38
N GLU A 98 -8.75 22.40 8.97
CA GLU A 98 -9.76 22.95 9.87
C GLU A 98 -9.61 22.33 11.26
N TYR A 99 -9.55 23.19 12.28
CA TYR A 99 -9.51 22.76 13.67
C TYR A 99 -10.15 23.82 14.57
N ASP A 100 -11.11 23.42 15.41
CA ASP A 100 -11.82 24.30 16.37
C ASP A 100 -12.39 25.59 15.73
N GLY A 101 -12.90 25.47 14.50
CA GLY A 101 -13.48 26.57 13.73
C GLY A 101 -12.45 27.50 13.07
N ALA A 102 -11.15 27.25 13.23
CA ALA A 102 -10.11 27.91 12.48
C ALA A 102 -9.80 27.16 11.20
N ILE A 103 -9.70 27.88 10.08
CA ILE A 103 -9.36 27.31 8.77
C ILE A 103 -8.02 27.89 8.33
N LEU A 104 -7.11 27.03 7.94
CA LEU A 104 -5.80 27.37 7.39
C LEU A 104 -5.69 26.78 5.98
N GLU A 105 -5.51 27.66 5.00
CA GLU A 105 -5.13 27.27 3.64
C GLU A 105 -3.65 26.88 3.62
N THR A 106 -3.35 25.65 3.15
CA THR A 106 -2.00 25.08 3.21
C THR A 106 -1.34 24.99 1.83
N GLY A 107 -2.12 25.18 0.75
CA GLY A 107 -1.69 24.73 -0.56
C GLY A 107 -1.56 23.21 -0.62
N GLU A 108 -0.73 22.70 -1.48
CA GLU A 108 -0.46 21.28 -1.59
C GLU A 108 0.01 20.69 -0.24
N LEU A 109 -0.72 19.71 0.30
CA LEU A 109 -0.51 19.16 1.64
C LEU A 109 0.70 18.24 1.78
N ALA A 110 1.47 18.08 0.81
CA ALA A 110 2.83 17.60 0.60
C ALA A 110 2.96 16.82 -0.71
N PRO A 111 3.90 17.20 -1.55
CA PRO A 111 4.24 16.43 -2.74
C PRO A 111 4.59 14.99 -2.39
N GLY A 112 4.05 14.04 -3.16
CA GLY A 112 4.34 12.62 -2.99
C GLY A 112 3.74 11.96 -1.75
N GLY A 113 2.80 12.62 -1.05
CA GLY A 113 2.08 12.01 0.06
C GLY A 113 2.92 11.79 1.33
N LEU A 114 4.07 12.46 1.49
CA LEU A 114 5.01 12.26 2.60
C LEU A 114 4.56 12.92 3.92
N THR A 115 3.28 13.24 4.06
CA THR A 115 2.66 13.65 5.32
C THR A 115 1.53 12.69 5.69
N PRO A 116 1.18 12.54 6.98
CA PRO A 116 0.08 11.68 7.39
C PRO A 116 -1.25 11.98 6.70
N MET A 117 -1.52 13.26 6.42
CA MET A 117 -2.75 13.69 5.74
C MET A 117 -2.68 13.53 4.22
N GLY A 118 -1.50 13.61 3.61
CA GLY A 118 -1.30 13.40 2.18
C GLY A 118 -1.18 11.93 1.77
N ALA A 119 -0.92 11.03 2.73
CA ALA A 119 -0.62 9.63 2.43
C ALA A 119 -1.79 8.90 1.74
N ILE A 120 -3.00 9.02 2.26
CA ILE A 120 -4.16 8.30 1.72
C ILE A 120 -4.51 8.75 0.29
N PRO A 121 -4.62 10.04 -0.03
CA PRO A 121 -4.78 10.51 -1.41
C PRO A 121 -3.69 9.99 -2.35
N ALA A 122 -2.42 10.03 -1.93
CA ALA A 122 -1.31 9.54 -2.74
C ALA A 122 -1.37 8.02 -3.00
N LEU A 123 -1.76 7.22 -1.99
CA LEU A 123 -1.97 5.79 -2.15
C LEU A 123 -3.12 5.47 -3.12
N LEU A 124 -4.23 6.22 -3.04
CA LEU A 124 -5.36 6.05 -3.95
C LEU A 124 -5.01 6.48 -5.37
N GLU A 125 -4.24 7.55 -5.54
CA GLU A 125 -3.75 7.97 -6.85
C GLU A 125 -2.81 6.91 -7.44
N THR A 126 -1.89 6.36 -6.62
CA THR A 126 -1.03 5.25 -7.06
C THR A 126 -1.84 4.01 -7.46
N ALA A 127 -2.93 3.69 -6.75
CA ALA A 127 -3.82 2.59 -7.12
C ALA A 127 -4.47 2.79 -8.49
N ARG A 128 -4.76 4.03 -8.86
CA ARG A 128 -5.34 4.42 -10.16
C ARG A 128 -4.31 4.46 -11.29
N SER A 129 -3.21 5.16 -11.09
CA SER A 129 -2.30 5.57 -12.16
C SER A 129 -0.85 5.10 -12.01
N GLY A 130 -0.44 4.59 -10.84
CA GLY A 130 0.97 4.20 -10.55
C GLY A 130 1.52 3.15 -11.52
N TYR A 131 2.81 3.22 -11.83
CA TYR A 131 3.48 2.20 -12.65
C TYR A 131 3.54 0.87 -11.90
N LEU A 132 3.07 -0.22 -12.53
CA LEU A 132 3.11 -1.57 -11.94
C LEU A 132 4.51 -2.18 -12.15
N ASP A 133 5.36 -2.10 -11.14
CA ASP A 133 6.69 -2.71 -11.19
C ASP A 133 6.64 -4.20 -10.82
N THR A 134 5.95 -4.53 -9.74
CA THR A 134 5.86 -5.91 -9.24
C THR A 134 4.46 -6.18 -8.70
N CYS A 135 3.89 -7.35 -9.05
CA CYS A 135 2.61 -7.83 -8.54
C CYS A 135 2.80 -9.25 -7.99
N VAL A 136 2.42 -9.48 -6.73
CA VAL A 136 2.57 -10.77 -6.06
C VAL A 136 1.35 -11.05 -5.19
N LEU A 137 0.81 -12.28 -5.27
CA LEU A 137 -0.17 -12.78 -4.31
C LEU A 137 0.57 -13.33 -3.09
N GLU A 138 0.21 -12.86 -1.91
CA GLU A 138 0.82 -13.28 -0.64
C GLU A 138 -0.23 -13.32 0.48
N GLU A 139 0.11 -13.95 1.60
CA GLU A 139 -0.74 -13.94 2.79
C GLU A 139 -0.40 -12.73 3.66
N LEU A 140 -1.40 -11.91 3.96
CA LEU A 140 -1.32 -10.78 4.88
C LEU A 140 -2.27 -11.02 6.07
N GLY A 141 -1.73 -11.56 7.16
CA GLY A 141 -2.55 -12.01 8.29
C GLY A 141 -3.45 -13.18 7.90
N GLU A 142 -4.76 -12.98 7.96
CA GLU A 142 -5.77 -14.00 7.63
C GLU A 142 -6.32 -13.87 6.20
N VAL A 143 -5.88 -12.87 5.43
CA VAL A 143 -6.38 -12.62 4.08
C VAL A 143 -5.31 -12.91 3.03
N GLN A 144 -5.73 -13.44 1.89
CA GLN A 144 -4.90 -13.45 0.71
C GLN A 144 -4.91 -12.04 0.10
N ALA A 145 -3.76 -11.45 -0.04
CA ALA A 145 -3.59 -10.10 -0.55
C ALA A 145 -2.80 -10.08 -1.86
N LEU A 146 -3.19 -9.18 -2.74
CA LEU A 146 -2.37 -8.78 -3.87
C LEU A 146 -1.47 -7.63 -3.41
N ARG A 147 -0.16 -7.86 -3.38
CA ARG A 147 0.84 -6.82 -3.18
C ARG A 147 1.27 -6.26 -4.53
N VAL A 148 1.17 -4.95 -4.66
CA VAL A 148 1.59 -4.19 -5.85
C VAL A 148 2.65 -3.19 -5.44
N VAL A 149 3.80 -3.21 -6.11
CA VAL A 149 4.84 -2.20 -5.96
C VAL A 149 4.79 -1.26 -7.15
N SER A 150 4.78 0.02 -6.86
CA SER A 150 4.78 1.11 -7.86
C SER A 150 5.96 2.05 -7.60
N ARG A 151 6.72 2.35 -8.63
CA ARG A 151 7.86 3.29 -8.59
C ARG A 151 8.08 3.89 -9.98
N ASP A 152 8.86 4.94 -10.05
CA ASP A 152 9.30 5.48 -11.33
C ASP A 152 10.18 4.44 -12.06
N PRO A 153 9.84 4.02 -13.28
CA PRO A 153 10.61 3.05 -14.04
C PRO A 153 12.00 3.58 -14.46
N GLU A 154 12.24 4.89 -14.43
CA GLU A 154 13.53 5.50 -14.75
C GLU A 154 14.48 5.55 -13.54
N GLU A 155 13.93 5.38 -12.31
CA GLU A 155 14.73 5.37 -11.09
C GLU A 155 15.28 3.97 -10.78
N LYS A 156 16.40 3.94 -10.05
CA LYS A 156 16.98 2.68 -9.58
C LYS A 156 16.14 2.14 -8.43
N GLN A 157 16.04 0.83 -8.35
CA GLN A 157 15.40 0.17 -7.21
C GLN A 157 16.01 0.64 -5.89
N GLY A 158 15.16 1.06 -4.95
CA GLY A 158 15.57 1.57 -3.65
C GLY A 158 16.04 3.04 -3.67
N SER A 159 15.81 3.78 -4.75
CA SER A 159 15.97 5.24 -4.79
C SER A 159 14.67 5.90 -5.18
N GLY A 160 14.49 7.16 -4.78
CA GLY A 160 13.27 7.92 -5.01
C GLY A 160 12.09 7.44 -4.18
N THR A 161 10.90 7.72 -4.67
CA THR A 161 9.65 7.32 -4.00
C THR A 161 9.16 5.98 -4.53
N GLU A 162 8.94 5.03 -3.64
CA GLU A 162 8.32 3.74 -3.92
C GLU A 162 7.05 3.60 -3.10
N THR A 163 5.96 3.21 -3.74
CA THR A 163 4.67 2.95 -3.09
C THR A 163 4.35 1.48 -3.18
N THR A 164 4.03 0.86 -2.06
CA THR A 164 3.54 -0.52 -2.01
C THR A 164 2.11 -0.56 -1.52
N LEU A 165 1.24 -1.23 -2.25
CA LEU A 165 -0.18 -1.37 -1.96
C LEU A 165 -0.53 -2.83 -1.75
N TRP A 166 -1.36 -3.13 -0.76
CA TRP A 166 -1.95 -4.45 -0.53
C TRP A 166 -3.46 -4.36 -0.66
N PHE A 167 -3.99 -5.13 -1.56
CA PHE A 167 -5.43 -5.27 -1.77
C PHE A 167 -5.88 -6.66 -1.32
N ASP A 168 -6.97 -6.75 -0.59
CA ASP A 168 -7.63 -8.03 -0.36
C ASP A 168 -8.00 -8.65 -1.71
N ALA A 169 -7.52 -9.87 -1.99
CA ALA A 169 -7.70 -10.51 -3.30
C ALA A 169 -9.15 -10.90 -3.61
N ALA A 170 -10.02 -10.99 -2.60
CA ALA A 170 -11.42 -11.37 -2.77
C ALA A 170 -12.36 -10.16 -2.88
N THR A 171 -12.10 -9.09 -2.11
CA THR A 171 -12.96 -7.89 -2.05
C THR A 171 -12.41 -6.73 -2.85
N HIS A 172 -11.13 -6.78 -3.25
CA HIS A 172 -10.36 -5.71 -3.89
C HIS A 172 -10.27 -4.43 -3.05
N ALA A 173 -10.56 -4.52 -1.76
CA ALA A 173 -10.38 -3.41 -0.83
C ALA A 173 -8.89 -3.15 -0.57
N LEU A 174 -8.49 -1.88 -0.52
CA LEU A 174 -7.15 -1.51 -0.04
C LEU A 174 -7.07 -1.78 1.46
N VAL A 175 -6.16 -2.67 1.87
CA VAL A 175 -5.99 -3.06 3.28
C VAL A 175 -4.72 -2.49 3.90
N ARG A 176 -3.70 -2.21 3.10
CA ARG A 176 -2.45 -1.59 3.54
C ARG A 176 -1.81 -0.80 2.41
N GLY A 177 -1.12 0.29 2.74
CA GLY A 177 -0.27 1.05 1.83
C GLY A 177 0.98 1.53 2.55
N GLU A 178 2.10 1.57 1.83
CA GLU A 178 3.37 2.09 2.32
C GLU A 178 3.94 3.05 1.29
N ILE A 179 4.54 4.15 1.78
CA ILE A 179 5.31 5.07 0.96
C ILE A 179 6.74 5.09 1.52
N SER A 180 7.67 4.70 0.69
CA SER A 180 9.10 4.68 1.00
C SER A 180 9.83 5.77 0.23
N GLN A 181 10.84 6.37 0.86
CA GLN A 181 11.74 7.32 0.24
C GLN A 181 13.16 6.79 0.37
N ASP A 182 13.85 6.63 -0.75
CA ASP A 182 15.22 6.11 -0.82
C ASP A 182 15.39 4.77 -0.07
N GLY A 183 14.40 3.86 -0.23
CA GLY A 183 14.39 2.53 0.37
C GLY A 183 14.02 2.49 1.85
N VAL A 184 13.63 3.63 2.45
CA VAL A 184 13.17 3.71 3.84
C VAL A 184 11.66 3.97 3.84
N CYS A 185 10.89 3.09 4.51
CA CYS A 185 9.45 3.31 4.70
C CYS A 185 9.23 4.51 5.62
N VAL A 186 8.64 5.57 5.08
CA VAL A 186 8.33 6.81 5.79
C VAL A 186 6.90 6.81 6.29
N LEU A 187 5.98 6.28 5.50
CA LEU A 187 4.55 6.23 5.84
C LEU A 187 4.00 4.83 5.62
N GLN A 188 3.24 4.37 6.60
CA GLN A 188 2.45 3.15 6.55
C GLN A 188 1.01 3.46 6.91
N CYS A 189 0.08 3.03 6.07
CA CYS A 189 -1.36 3.14 6.30
C CYS A 189 -1.96 1.73 6.40
N GLU A 190 -2.68 1.45 7.46
CA GLU A 190 -3.49 0.24 7.64
C GLU A 190 -4.95 0.64 7.56
N PHE A 191 -5.69 0.05 6.63
CA PHE A 191 -7.09 0.38 6.38
C PHE A 191 -8.02 -0.64 7.02
N SER A 192 -9.14 -0.14 7.53
CA SER A 192 -10.28 -0.94 7.97
C SER A 192 -11.57 -0.31 7.46
N GLN A 193 -12.65 -1.12 7.37
CA GLN A 193 -13.95 -0.66 6.89
C GLN A 193 -13.89 0.05 5.52
N PHE A 194 -12.97 -0.38 4.66
CA PHE A 194 -12.82 0.20 3.32
C PHE A 194 -14.05 -0.12 2.46
N THR A 195 -14.70 0.92 1.94
CA THR A 195 -15.82 0.83 1.01
C THR A 195 -15.53 1.67 -0.21
N LYS A 196 -16.01 1.25 -1.40
CA LYS A 196 -15.87 1.99 -2.65
C LYS A 196 -17.14 1.87 -3.50
N GLU A 197 -17.48 2.92 -4.24
CA GLU A 197 -18.63 3.02 -5.13
C GLU A 197 -18.25 3.62 -6.48
#